data_f056f059e64d399c6251e9a5f4d7e945
#
_entry.id   f056f059e64d399c6251e9a5f4d7e945
#
_cell.length_a   1.000
_cell.length_b   1.000
_cell.length_c   1.000
_cell.angle_alpha   90.00
_cell.angle_beta   90.00
_cell.angle_gamma   90.00
#
_symmetry.space_group_name_H-M   'P 1'
#
loop_
_entity.id
_entity.type
_entity.pdbx_description
1 polymer ?
#
loop_
_entity_poly.entity_id
_entity_poly.type
_entity_poly.pdbx_seq_one_letter_code
_entity_poly.pdbx_strand_id
1 'polypeptide(L)'
;MDHFGPARSGLLSFPGEAAAFACDDRGRELLAEQADELFPSASVIKLPLVMALYADAARGEIDLEERVRVGERVDGSGVLRHMGDVEAVSLRDLAMLSIIVSDNTATNLLVDRFGLDRVNERMREWGCSESRFARKMYDFDAARCGKENLMTARETASLLLRLLRGDCGDRATSDAVLAILGECQDRTMLRRYLPYGAKLAHKTGTLDESRNDAAIVRGERPVVVAAFSRKLTDTGAAVAWLGVLGWCAYRAAGNSGGALPPELVRTA
;
A
#
# COMPACT_ATOMS: atom_id res chain seq x y z
N MET A 1 12.77 -4.55 23.79
CA MET A 1 13.58 -3.50 23.12
C MET A 1 12.65 -2.72 22.21
N ASP A 2 12.62 -1.39 22.29
CA ASP A 2 11.80 -0.54 21.40
C ASP A 2 12.53 -0.37 20.07
N HIS A 3 12.09 -1.13 19.05
CA HIS A 3 12.66 -1.04 17.71
C HIS A 3 12.23 0.22 16.95
N PHE A 4 11.14 0.89 17.37
CA PHE A 4 10.55 2.03 16.66
C PHE A 4 10.98 3.40 17.21
N GLY A 5 11.86 3.45 18.22
CA GLY A 5 12.43 4.70 18.74
C GLY A 5 12.94 5.65 17.65
N PRO A 6 13.79 5.18 16.71
CA PRO A 6 14.27 6.04 15.61
C PRO A 6 13.17 6.62 14.73
N ALA A 7 12.11 5.84 14.45
CA ALA A 7 10.99 6.33 13.65
C ALA A 7 10.18 7.40 14.39
N ARG A 8 9.95 7.22 15.73
CA ARG A 8 9.28 8.25 16.57
C ARG A 8 10.10 9.52 16.65
N SER A 9 11.40 9.41 16.87
CA SER A 9 12.28 10.61 16.91
C SER A 9 12.24 11.40 15.61
N GLY A 10 12.18 10.73 14.46
CA GLY A 10 12.07 11.37 13.16
C GLY A 10 10.78 12.17 12.94
N LEU A 11 9.70 11.86 13.67
CA LEU A 11 8.45 12.62 13.60
C LEU A 11 8.54 14.01 14.22
N LEU A 12 9.47 14.24 15.14
CA LEU A 12 9.66 15.55 15.78
C LEU A 12 10.06 16.66 14.79
N SER A 13 10.70 16.28 13.69
CA SER A 13 11.13 17.19 12.62
C SER A 13 10.55 16.83 11.26
N PHE A 14 9.42 16.10 11.26
CA PHE A 14 8.81 15.65 10.00
C PHE A 14 8.28 16.84 9.19
N PRO A 15 8.52 16.89 7.87
CA PRO A 15 8.25 18.07 7.05
C PRO A 15 6.79 18.16 6.59
N GLY A 16 5.83 17.92 7.46
CA GLY A 16 4.40 17.89 7.17
C GLY A 16 3.63 17.14 8.25
N GLU A 17 2.56 16.47 7.87
CA GLU A 17 1.79 15.62 8.76
C GLU A 17 2.01 14.15 8.38
N ALA A 18 2.19 13.27 9.37
CA ALA A 18 2.39 11.84 9.14
C ALA A 18 1.56 10.99 10.10
N ALA A 19 1.08 9.85 9.58
CA ALA A 19 0.51 8.79 10.36
C ALA A 19 1.30 7.51 10.16
N ALA A 20 1.44 6.70 11.21
CA ALA A 20 2.04 5.38 11.12
C ALA A 20 1.38 4.39 12.08
N PHE A 21 1.26 3.15 11.64
CA PHE A 21 0.88 2.04 12.49
C PHE A 21 1.72 0.82 12.17
N ALA A 22 2.19 0.10 13.21
CA ALA A 22 2.84 -1.18 13.04
C ALA A 22 2.36 -2.19 14.08
N CYS A 23 2.23 -3.45 13.67
CA CYS A 23 1.89 -4.55 14.57
C CYS A 23 2.66 -5.83 14.20
N ASP A 24 2.74 -6.76 15.15
CA ASP A 24 3.24 -8.10 14.88
C ASP A 24 2.16 -8.99 14.19
N ASP A 25 2.51 -10.23 13.85
CA ASP A 25 1.64 -11.22 13.20
C ASP A 25 0.40 -11.60 14.05
N ARG A 26 0.45 -11.33 15.36
CA ARG A 26 -0.69 -11.50 16.29
C ARG A 26 -1.57 -10.27 16.39
N GLY A 27 -1.19 -9.17 15.75
CA GLY A 27 -1.90 -7.88 15.81
C GLY A 27 -1.55 -7.05 17.06
N ARG A 28 -0.53 -7.43 17.82
CA ARG A 28 -0.05 -6.61 18.95
C ARG A 28 0.60 -5.35 18.40
N GLU A 29 0.15 -4.21 18.86
CA GLU A 29 0.66 -2.89 18.47
C GLU A 29 2.14 -2.73 18.88
N LEU A 30 2.94 -2.25 17.93
CA LEU A 30 4.36 -1.91 18.10
C LEU A 30 4.59 -0.40 17.92
N LEU A 31 3.76 0.25 17.11
CA LEU A 31 3.77 1.68 16.85
C LEU A 31 2.36 2.16 16.50
N ALA A 32 1.94 3.29 17.05
CA ALA A 32 0.73 4.00 16.65
C ALA A 32 0.95 5.51 16.79
N GLU A 33 0.97 6.21 15.64
CA GLU A 33 1.13 7.66 15.53
C GLU A 33 0.06 8.16 14.58
N GLN A 34 -0.89 8.98 15.06
CA GLN A 34 -2.05 9.44 14.29
C GLN A 34 -2.73 8.30 13.48
N ALA A 35 -2.69 7.08 14.01
CA ALA A 35 -2.96 5.84 13.26
C ALA A 35 -4.40 5.74 12.74
N ASP A 36 -5.34 6.44 13.38
CA ASP A 36 -6.76 6.43 13.08
C ASP A 36 -7.22 7.66 12.27
N GLU A 37 -6.29 8.58 11.98
CA GLU A 37 -6.58 9.74 11.14
C GLU A 37 -6.60 9.40 9.65
N LEU A 38 -7.50 10.06 8.91
CA LEU A 38 -7.64 9.91 7.46
C LEU A 38 -6.59 10.71 6.72
N PHE A 39 -5.86 10.04 5.83
CA PHE A 39 -4.87 10.63 4.93
C PHE A 39 -5.21 10.33 3.46
N PRO A 40 -4.82 11.20 2.51
CA PRO A 40 -4.87 10.87 1.09
C PRO A 40 -4.07 9.59 0.82
N SER A 41 -4.75 8.56 0.34
CA SER A 41 -4.16 7.23 0.20
C SER A 41 -3.16 7.13 -0.95
N ALA A 42 -3.24 8.02 -1.92
CA ALA A 42 -2.56 7.85 -3.19
C ALA A 42 -2.81 6.44 -3.75
N SER A 43 -1.78 5.78 -4.29
CA SER A 43 -1.90 4.44 -4.86
C SER A 43 -1.97 3.30 -3.83
N VAL A 44 -1.89 3.56 -2.52
CA VAL A 44 -2.12 2.52 -1.50
C VAL A 44 -3.56 1.99 -1.57
N ILE A 45 -4.52 2.81 -2.03
CA ILE A 45 -5.92 2.40 -2.24
C ILE A 45 -6.08 1.22 -3.21
N LYS A 46 -5.09 0.94 -4.05
CA LYS A 46 -5.09 -0.21 -4.97
C LYS A 46 -4.99 -1.55 -4.24
N LEU A 47 -4.49 -1.54 -3.01
CA LEU A 47 -4.44 -2.74 -2.15
C LEU A 47 -5.84 -3.33 -1.91
N PRO A 48 -6.81 -2.63 -1.29
CA PRO A 48 -8.14 -3.18 -1.08
C PRO A 48 -8.88 -3.51 -2.38
N LEU A 49 -8.62 -2.81 -3.50
CA LEU A 49 -9.20 -3.15 -4.80
C LEU A 49 -8.76 -4.56 -5.24
N VAL A 50 -7.46 -4.84 -5.22
CA VAL A 50 -6.93 -6.15 -5.62
C VAL A 50 -7.36 -7.23 -4.64
N MET A 51 -7.38 -6.96 -3.34
CA MET A 51 -7.89 -7.88 -2.33
C MET A 51 -9.36 -8.25 -2.59
N ALA A 52 -10.21 -7.26 -2.86
CA ALA A 52 -11.64 -7.46 -3.11
C ALA A 52 -11.88 -8.28 -4.39
N LEU A 53 -11.15 -7.95 -5.47
CA LEU A 53 -11.21 -8.68 -6.72
C LEU A 53 -10.88 -10.18 -6.54
N TYR A 54 -9.79 -10.48 -5.83
CA TYR A 54 -9.37 -11.86 -5.59
C TYR A 54 -10.28 -12.60 -4.62
N ALA A 55 -10.82 -11.92 -3.60
CA ALA A 55 -11.79 -12.52 -2.68
C ALA A 55 -13.09 -12.91 -3.38
N ASP A 56 -13.56 -12.09 -4.34
CA ASP A 56 -14.75 -12.39 -5.13
C ASP A 56 -14.48 -13.48 -6.17
N ALA A 57 -13.28 -13.53 -6.73
CA ALA A 57 -12.89 -14.62 -7.60
C ALA A 57 -12.88 -15.97 -6.87
N ALA A 58 -12.41 -16.02 -5.63
CA ALA A 58 -12.46 -17.23 -4.80
C ALA A 58 -13.88 -17.72 -4.52
N ARG A 59 -14.87 -16.82 -4.58
CA ARG A 59 -16.31 -17.17 -4.44
C ARG A 59 -16.97 -17.55 -5.77
N GLY A 60 -16.23 -17.49 -6.89
CA GLY A 60 -16.77 -17.71 -8.23
C GLY A 60 -17.66 -16.57 -8.75
N GLU A 61 -17.61 -15.41 -8.12
CA GLU A 61 -18.40 -14.23 -8.49
C GLU A 61 -17.75 -13.42 -9.62
N ILE A 62 -16.46 -13.63 -9.86
CA ILE A 62 -15.70 -13.02 -10.95
C ILE A 62 -14.67 -14.00 -11.50
N ASP A 63 -14.40 -13.92 -12.81
CA ASP A 63 -13.36 -14.70 -13.47
C ASP A 63 -12.11 -13.85 -13.70
N LEU A 64 -10.99 -14.19 -13.06
CA LEU A 64 -9.73 -13.47 -13.23
C LEU A 64 -9.14 -13.56 -14.64
N GLU A 65 -9.56 -14.56 -15.42
CA GLU A 65 -9.16 -14.72 -16.83
C GLU A 65 -10.03 -13.91 -17.79
N GLU A 66 -11.13 -13.28 -17.30
CA GLU A 66 -11.91 -12.35 -18.09
C GLU A 66 -11.02 -11.24 -18.66
N ARG A 67 -11.12 -11.02 -19.98
CA ARG A 67 -10.34 -10.02 -20.68
C ARG A 67 -11.12 -8.73 -20.83
N VAL A 68 -10.57 -7.65 -20.32
CA VAL A 68 -11.14 -6.30 -20.42
C VAL A 68 -10.44 -5.55 -21.55
N ARG A 69 -11.22 -4.92 -22.41
CA ARG A 69 -10.69 -4.08 -23.49
C ARG A 69 -10.00 -2.84 -22.92
N VAL A 70 -8.79 -2.55 -23.41
CA VAL A 70 -8.05 -1.35 -23.05
C VAL A 70 -8.65 -0.18 -23.83
N GLY A 71 -9.44 0.63 -23.13
CA GLY A 71 -10.06 1.85 -23.67
C GLY A 71 -9.17 3.07 -23.42
N GLU A 72 -9.68 4.00 -22.63
CA GLU A 72 -8.97 5.22 -22.25
C GLU A 72 -7.70 4.89 -21.45
N ARG A 73 -6.60 5.53 -21.85
CA ARG A 73 -5.30 5.40 -21.20
C ARG A 73 -5.04 6.61 -20.30
N VAL A 74 -4.74 6.34 -19.03
CA VAL A 74 -4.65 7.34 -17.98
C VAL A 74 -3.18 7.67 -17.69
N ASP A 75 -2.89 8.93 -17.50
CA ASP A 75 -1.56 9.43 -17.17
C ASP A 75 -1.02 8.97 -15.81
N GLY A 76 0.22 9.35 -15.51
CA GLY A 76 0.94 9.06 -14.28
C GLY A 76 1.67 7.73 -14.30
N SER A 77 1.53 6.95 -13.23
CA SER A 77 2.28 5.69 -13.07
C SER A 77 1.76 4.58 -13.98
N GLY A 78 2.66 3.68 -14.34
CA GLY A 78 2.35 2.46 -15.07
C GLY A 78 2.89 2.43 -16.48
N VAL A 79 2.75 1.29 -17.14
CA VAL A 79 3.30 1.01 -18.48
C VAL A 79 2.21 0.82 -19.54
N LEU A 80 0.98 0.41 -19.13
CA LEU A 80 -0.10 0.06 -20.06
C LEU A 80 -0.50 1.24 -20.95
N ARG A 81 -0.39 2.46 -20.46
CA ARG A 81 -0.64 3.67 -21.25
C ARG A 81 0.27 3.84 -22.46
N HIS A 82 1.47 3.24 -22.43
CA HIS A 82 2.46 3.28 -23.50
C HIS A 82 2.37 2.10 -24.48
N MET A 83 1.56 1.10 -24.19
CA MET A 83 1.44 -0.14 -24.94
C MET A 83 0.31 -0.07 -25.97
N GLY A 84 0.52 0.68 -27.07
CA GLY A 84 -0.52 0.97 -28.09
C GLY A 84 -1.19 -0.25 -28.69
N ASP A 85 -0.45 -1.34 -28.90
CA ASP A 85 -0.93 -2.56 -29.56
C ASP A 85 -1.65 -3.53 -28.59
N VAL A 86 -1.72 -3.22 -27.29
CA VAL A 86 -2.45 -4.03 -26.33
C VAL A 86 -3.92 -3.66 -26.36
N GLU A 87 -4.76 -4.53 -26.94
CA GLU A 87 -6.20 -4.31 -27.07
C GLU A 87 -7.02 -4.77 -25.86
N ALA A 88 -6.61 -5.85 -25.20
CA ALA A 88 -7.30 -6.38 -24.04
C ALA A 88 -6.34 -7.08 -23.07
N VAL A 89 -6.64 -6.98 -21.78
CA VAL A 89 -5.83 -7.54 -20.68
C VAL A 89 -6.74 -8.31 -19.72
N SER A 90 -6.26 -9.41 -19.14
CA SER A 90 -7.01 -10.16 -18.13
C SER A 90 -7.15 -9.37 -16.83
N LEU A 91 -8.20 -9.62 -16.04
CA LEU A 91 -8.35 -9.02 -14.71
C LEU A 91 -7.17 -9.37 -13.81
N ARG A 92 -6.60 -10.58 -13.93
CA ARG A 92 -5.38 -11.01 -13.26
C ARG A 92 -4.20 -10.10 -13.57
N ASP A 93 -3.93 -9.85 -14.85
CA ASP A 93 -2.80 -9.04 -15.29
C ASP A 93 -3.01 -7.57 -14.95
N LEU A 94 -4.26 -7.06 -15.02
CA LEU A 94 -4.59 -5.71 -14.56
C LEU A 94 -4.32 -5.56 -13.07
N ALA A 95 -4.68 -6.55 -12.24
CA ALA A 95 -4.37 -6.54 -10.81
C ALA A 95 -2.86 -6.54 -10.56
N MET A 96 -2.10 -7.38 -11.30
CA MET A 96 -0.64 -7.41 -11.27
C MET A 96 -0.06 -6.04 -11.57
N LEU A 97 -0.40 -5.42 -12.72
CA LEU A 97 0.08 -4.11 -13.14
C LEU A 97 -0.29 -3.00 -12.14
N SER A 98 -1.51 -3.04 -11.60
CA SER A 98 -1.99 -2.09 -10.58
C SER A 98 -1.10 -2.05 -9.34
N ILE A 99 -0.50 -3.17 -8.96
CA ILE A 99 0.37 -3.27 -7.78
C ILE A 99 1.83 -3.06 -8.13
N ILE A 100 2.40 -3.87 -9.06
CA ILE A 100 3.85 -3.96 -9.22
C ILE A 100 4.49 -2.68 -9.77
N VAL A 101 3.82 -1.99 -10.69
CA VAL A 101 4.24 -0.71 -11.27
C VAL A 101 3.24 0.42 -11.01
N SER A 102 2.27 0.16 -10.14
CA SER A 102 1.24 1.15 -9.78
C SER A 102 0.46 1.68 -10.99
N ASP A 103 0.14 0.85 -12.00
CA ASP A 103 -0.46 1.27 -13.26
C ASP A 103 -1.86 1.86 -13.06
N ASN A 104 -2.03 3.13 -13.47
CA ASN A 104 -3.30 3.86 -13.30
C ASN A 104 -4.34 3.42 -14.33
N THR A 105 -3.92 3.13 -15.57
CA THR A 105 -4.83 2.61 -16.61
C THR A 105 -5.39 1.26 -16.18
N ALA A 106 -4.53 0.35 -15.74
CA ALA A 106 -4.96 -0.96 -15.23
C ALA A 106 -5.91 -0.83 -14.03
N THR A 107 -5.59 0.08 -13.10
CA THR A 107 -6.45 0.35 -11.93
C THR A 107 -7.85 0.83 -12.34
N ASN A 108 -7.93 1.79 -13.26
CA ASN A 108 -9.21 2.34 -13.70
C ASN A 108 -10.06 1.31 -14.46
N LEU A 109 -9.43 0.44 -15.26
CA LEU A 109 -10.12 -0.68 -15.91
C LEU A 109 -10.69 -1.68 -14.88
N LEU A 110 -9.95 -1.96 -13.81
CA LEU A 110 -10.46 -2.77 -12.69
C LEU A 110 -11.65 -2.08 -12.00
N VAL A 111 -11.55 -0.78 -11.74
CA VAL A 111 -12.64 -0.01 -11.12
C VAL A 111 -13.88 0.01 -12.02
N ASP A 112 -13.72 0.16 -13.33
CA ASP A 112 -14.83 0.13 -14.28
C ASP A 112 -15.54 -1.22 -14.33
N ARG A 113 -14.78 -2.30 -14.20
CA ARG A 113 -15.32 -3.65 -14.25
C ARG A 113 -15.89 -4.13 -12.91
N PHE A 114 -15.27 -3.75 -11.80
CA PHE A 114 -15.60 -4.25 -10.47
C PHE A 114 -16.53 -3.32 -9.68
N GLY A 115 -16.36 -2.00 -9.85
CA GLY A 115 -17.13 -0.97 -9.16
C GLY A 115 -16.52 -0.51 -7.84
N LEU A 116 -16.56 0.80 -7.58
CA LEU A 116 -16.09 1.40 -6.32
C LEU A 116 -16.92 0.94 -5.11
N ASP A 117 -18.24 0.86 -5.29
CA ASP A 117 -19.16 0.48 -4.20
C ASP A 117 -18.84 -0.91 -3.67
N ARG A 118 -18.55 -1.85 -4.57
CA ARG A 118 -18.20 -3.21 -4.20
C ARG A 118 -16.88 -3.29 -3.44
N VAL A 119 -15.87 -2.51 -3.84
CA VAL A 119 -14.60 -2.41 -3.09
C VAL A 119 -14.88 -1.88 -1.68
N ASN A 120 -15.67 -0.81 -1.55
CA ASN A 120 -16.01 -0.21 -0.26
C ASN A 120 -16.86 -1.16 0.61
N GLU A 121 -17.74 -1.97 0.02
CA GLU A 121 -18.47 -3.03 0.75
C GLU A 121 -17.50 -4.05 1.35
N ARG A 122 -16.55 -4.56 0.56
CA ARG A 122 -15.52 -5.48 1.06
C ARG A 122 -14.65 -4.84 2.14
N MET A 123 -14.27 -3.58 1.98
CA MET A 123 -13.52 -2.84 3.01
C MET A 123 -14.29 -2.78 4.33
N ARG A 124 -15.60 -2.47 4.29
CA ARG A 124 -16.45 -2.47 5.50
C ARG A 124 -16.58 -3.86 6.14
N GLU A 125 -16.77 -4.91 5.33
CA GLU A 125 -16.79 -6.30 5.81
C GLU A 125 -15.48 -6.70 6.51
N TRP A 126 -14.37 -6.13 6.09
CA TRP A 126 -13.05 -6.34 6.68
C TRP A 126 -12.74 -5.42 7.86
N GLY A 127 -13.69 -4.57 8.26
CA GLY A 127 -13.58 -3.69 9.42
C GLY A 127 -13.01 -2.30 9.12
N CYS A 128 -12.87 -1.92 7.85
CA CYS A 128 -12.49 -0.56 7.47
C CYS A 128 -13.75 0.32 7.43
N SER A 129 -13.99 1.08 8.49
CA SER A 129 -15.16 1.97 8.62
C SER A 129 -14.89 3.39 8.12
N GLU A 130 -13.64 3.84 8.20
CA GLU A 130 -13.21 5.21 7.88
C GLU A 130 -12.61 5.31 6.47
N SER A 131 -11.80 4.35 6.08
CA SER A 131 -11.13 4.33 4.76
C SER A 131 -12.14 4.17 3.62
N ARG A 132 -11.90 4.90 2.51
CA ARG A 132 -12.82 4.89 1.36
C ARG A 132 -12.12 5.05 0.03
N PHE A 133 -12.58 4.32 -0.96
CA PHE A 133 -12.23 4.46 -2.37
C PHE A 133 -13.34 5.28 -3.06
N ALA A 134 -13.11 6.56 -3.33
CA ALA A 134 -14.16 7.49 -3.72
C ALA A 134 -14.08 7.94 -5.20
N ARG A 135 -12.92 7.75 -5.86
CA ARG A 135 -12.70 8.19 -7.25
C ARG A 135 -11.67 7.35 -7.99
N LYS A 136 -11.75 7.31 -9.29
CA LYS A 136 -10.73 6.74 -10.17
C LYS A 136 -9.38 7.46 -10.05
N MET A 137 -8.33 6.81 -10.54
CA MET A 137 -7.02 7.44 -10.67
C MET A 137 -7.10 8.59 -11.70
N TYR A 138 -6.47 9.73 -11.41
CA TYR A 138 -6.47 10.94 -12.25
C TYR A 138 -7.83 11.62 -12.45
N ASP A 139 -8.88 11.23 -11.75
CA ASP A 139 -10.17 11.94 -11.74
C ASP A 139 -10.09 13.18 -10.84
N PHE A 140 -9.45 14.23 -11.36
CA PHE A 140 -9.28 15.49 -10.63
C PHE A 140 -10.58 16.28 -10.47
N ASP A 141 -11.59 16.06 -11.34
CA ASP A 141 -12.90 16.69 -11.21
C ASP A 141 -13.62 16.15 -9.98
N ALA A 142 -13.63 14.84 -9.81
CA ALA A 142 -14.15 14.23 -8.58
C ALA A 142 -13.40 14.70 -7.34
N ALA A 143 -12.05 14.82 -7.40
CA ALA A 143 -11.25 15.33 -6.30
C ALA A 143 -11.63 16.77 -5.92
N ARG A 144 -11.82 17.67 -6.89
CA ARG A 144 -12.30 19.05 -6.66
C ARG A 144 -13.69 19.11 -6.03
N CYS A 145 -14.51 18.10 -6.28
CA CYS A 145 -15.83 17.92 -5.66
C CYS A 145 -15.74 17.23 -4.27
N GLY A 146 -14.56 17.10 -3.68
CA GLY A 146 -14.35 16.51 -2.35
C GLY A 146 -14.39 14.98 -2.30
N LYS A 147 -14.44 14.31 -3.46
CA LYS A 147 -14.32 12.85 -3.55
C LYS A 147 -12.86 12.45 -3.52
N GLU A 148 -12.29 12.21 -2.34
CA GLU A 148 -10.89 11.83 -2.19
C GLU A 148 -10.77 10.38 -1.68
N ASN A 149 -9.77 9.68 -2.22
CA ASN A 149 -9.38 8.35 -1.76
C ASN A 149 -8.60 8.49 -0.46
N LEU A 150 -9.19 8.06 0.64
CA LEU A 150 -8.64 8.24 1.98
C LEU A 150 -8.48 6.90 2.68
N MET A 151 -7.40 6.77 3.44
CA MET A 151 -7.14 5.60 4.30
C MET A 151 -6.54 6.04 5.63
N THR A 152 -6.75 5.20 6.66
CA THR A 152 -6.04 5.28 7.94
C THR A 152 -4.88 4.28 7.96
N ALA A 153 -3.84 4.56 8.75
CA ALA A 153 -2.70 3.65 8.88
C ALA A 153 -3.12 2.33 9.57
N ARG A 154 -3.98 2.41 10.58
CA ARG A 154 -4.47 1.23 11.31
C ARG A 154 -5.31 0.31 10.44
N GLU A 155 -6.29 0.85 9.70
CA GLU A 155 -7.13 0.02 8.83
C GLU A 155 -6.33 -0.61 7.69
N THR A 156 -5.39 0.15 7.11
CA THR A 156 -4.47 -0.37 6.08
C THR A 156 -3.63 -1.54 6.61
N ALA A 157 -3.07 -1.39 7.80
CA ALA A 157 -2.34 -2.48 8.46
C ALA A 157 -3.25 -3.67 8.77
N SER A 158 -4.50 -3.43 9.16
CA SER A 158 -5.49 -4.51 9.39
C SER A 158 -5.76 -5.31 8.12
N LEU A 159 -5.87 -4.67 6.94
CA LEU A 159 -5.99 -5.35 5.65
C LEU A 159 -4.77 -6.25 5.36
N LEU A 160 -3.56 -5.72 5.58
CA LEU A 160 -2.33 -6.50 5.39
C LEU A 160 -2.22 -7.65 6.39
N LEU A 161 -2.63 -7.45 7.64
CA LEU A 161 -2.65 -8.49 8.67
C LEU A 161 -3.63 -9.62 8.29
N ARG A 162 -4.79 -9.28 7.71
CA ARG A 162 -5.76 -10.23 7.18
C ARG A 162 -5.13 -11.09 6.07
N LEU A 163 -4.41 -10.48 5.13
CA LEU A 163 -3.65 -11.23 4.10
C LEU A 163 -2.61 -12.15 4.73
N LEU A 164 -1.84 -11.66 5.70
CA LEU A 164 -0.81 -12.45 6.39
C LEU A 164 -1.40 -13.70 7.07
N ARG A 165 -2.60 -13.56 7.63
CA ARG A 165 -3.33 -14.65 8.32
C ARG A 165 -4.04 -15.62 7.39
N GLY A 166 -4.20 -15.27 6.12
CA GLY A 166 -4.92 -16.10 5.15
C GLY A 166 -6.45 -15.88 5.17
N ASP A 167 -6.91 -14.71 5.66
CA ASP A 167 -8.31 -14.40 5.90
C ASP A 167 -8.94 -13.51 4.82
N CYS A 168 -8.30 -13.39 3.64
CA CYS A 168 -8.84 -12.69 2.49
C CYS A 168 -9.47 -13.68 1.51
N GLY A 169 -10.73 -14.05 1.74
CA GLY A 169 -11.38 -15.17 1.05
C GLY A 169 -10.95 -16.51 1.65
N ASP A 170 -9.85 -17.06 1.15
CA ASP A 170 -9.18 -18.23 1.71
C ASP A 170 -7.65 -18.05 1.73
N ARG A 171 -6.92 -19.08 2.18
CA ARG A 171 -5.47 -19.07 2.26
C ARG A 171 -4.81 -18.91 0.89
N ALA A 172 -5.29 -19.64 -0.13
CA ALA A 172 -4.73 -19.60 -1.47
C ALA A 172 -4.90 -18.21 -2.11
N THR A 173 -6.06 -17.60 -1.91
CA THR A 173 -6.38 -16.22 -2.32
C THR A 173 -5.43 -15.21 -1.66
N SER A 174 -5.26 -15.31 -0.36
CA SER A 174 -4.36 -14.43 0.39
C SER A 174 -2.91 -14.58 -0.09
N ASP A 175 -2.44 -15.81 -0.31
CA ASP A 175 -1.09 -16.09 -0.80
C ASP A 175 -0.89 -15.55 -2.23
N ALA A 176 -1.90 -15.61 -3.11
CA ALA A 176 -1.85 -15.04 -4.45
C ALA A 176 -1.71 -13.50 -4.41
N VAL A 177 -2.49 -12.81 -3.57
CA VAL A 177 -2.37 -11.35 -3.40
C VAL A 177 -1.01 -10.98 -2.78
N LEU A 178 -0.52 -11.75 -1.80
CA LEU A 178 0.79 -11.54 -1.19
C LEU A 178 1.93 -11.75 -2.20
N ALA A 179 1.80 -12.68 -3.13
CA ALA A 179 2.77 -12.88 -4.20
C ALA A 179 2.85 -11.63 -5.09
N ILE A 180 1.71 -11.07 -5.50
CA ILE A 180 1.66 -9.83 -6.30
C ILE A 180 2.30 -8.66 -5.53
N LEU A 181 1.96 -8.47 -4.26
CA LEU A 181 2.55 -7.42 -3.42
C LEU A 181 4.07 -7.60 -3.23
N GLY A 182 4.56 -8.84 -3.26
CA GLY A 182 5.98 -9.17 -3.18
C GLY A 182 6.79 -8.70 -4.39
N GLU A 183 6.14 -8.55 -5.55
CA GLU A 183 6.73 -8.10 -6.81
C GLU A 183 6.70 -6.58 -7.00
N CYS A 184 6.23 -5.80 -6.01
CA CYS A 184 6.24 -4.35 -6.09
C CYS A 184 7.65 -3.81 -6.38
N GLN A 185 7.79 -3.04 -7.47
CA GLN A 185 9.10 -2.61 -7.99
C GLN A 185 9.63 -1.35 -7.32
N ASP A 186 8.79 -0.57 -6.67
CA ASP A 186 9.23 0.65 -5.98
C ASP A 186 10.01 0.30 -4.71
N ARG A 187 11.25 0.75 -4.64
CA ARG A 187 12.18 0.50 -3.53
C ARG A 187 12.54 1.78 -2.78
N THR A 188 11.85 2.87 -3.04
CA THR A 188 12.28 4.20 -2.58
C THR A 188 11.82 4.56 -1.18
N MET A 189 10.81 3.88 -0.62
CA MET A 189 10.16 4.21 0.65
C MET A 189 10.54 3.22 1.78
N LEU A 190 9.65 2.38 2.27
CA LEU A 190 9.95 1.42 3.36
C LEU A 190 11.14 0.49 3.02
N ARG A 191 11.38 0.20 1.74
CA ARG A 191 12.53 -0.62 1.30
C ARG A 191 13.87 0.12 1.24
N ARG A 192 13.88 1.45 1.39
CA ARG A 192 15.03 2.32 1.07
C ARG A 192 16.35 1.89 1.72
N TYR A 193 16.33 1.56 3.01
CA TYR A 193 17.54 1.21 3.78
C TYR A 193 17.65 -0.27 4.08
N LEU A 194 16.83 -1.10 3.46
CA LEU A 194 16.86 -2.53 3.63
C LEU A 194 17.86 -3.20 2.69
N PRO A 195 18.45 -4.35 3.07
CA PRO A 195 19.28 -5.14 2.17
C PRO A 195 18.54 -5.49 0.88
N TYR A 196 19.27 -5.69 -0.20
CA TYR A 196 18.66 -6.00 -1.51
C TYR A 196 17.73 -7.23 -1.44
N GLY A 197 18.12 -8.26 -0.70
CA GLY A 197 17.35 -9.51 -0.53
C GLY A 197 16.22 -9.46 0.50
N ALA A 198 15.96 -8.30 1.14
CA ALA A 198 14.87 -8.18 2.10
C ALA A 198 13.52 -8.51 1.44
N LYS A 199 12.73 -9.36 2.08
CA LYS A 199 11.43 -9.81 1.57
C LYS A 199 10.32 -8.97 2.16
N LEU A 200 9.66 -8.18 1.32
CA LEU A 200 8.48 -7.38 1.64
C LEU A 200 7.38 -7.69 0.63
N ALA A 201 6.15 -7.70 1.13
CA ALA A 201 4.95 -7.58 0.33
C ALA A 201 4.37 -6.19 0.61
N HIS A 202 4.35 -5.27 -0.38
CA HIS A 202 4.04 -3.87 -0.09
C HIS A 202 3.37 -3.14 -1.26
N LYS A 203 2.78 -1.98 -0.95
CA LYS A 203 2.22 -1.05 -1.93
C LYS A 203 2.55 0.39 -1.56
N THR A 204 3.22 1.09 -2.46
CA THR A 204 3.56 2.51 -2.33
C THR A 204 2.46 3.43 -2.87
N GLY A 205 2.46 4.68 -2.43
CA GLY A 205 1.57 5.73 -2.92
C GLY A 205 2.26 7.10 -2.94
N THR A 206 2.13 7.82 -4.05
CA THR A 206 2.77 9.12 -4.27
C THR A 206 1.77 10.12 -4.82
N LEU A 207 1.69 11.29 -4.18
CA LEU A 207 1.10 12.53 -4.70
C LEU A 207 2.14 13.65 -4.57
N ASP A 208 1.84 14.83 -5.05
CA ASP A 208 2.78 15.96 -5.00
C ASP A 208 3.30 16.20 -3.58
N GLU A 209 2.39 16.27 -2.61
CA GLU A 209 2.68 16.52 -1.19
C GLU A 209 2.46 15.28 -0.28
N SER A 210 2.56 14.04 -0.83
CA SER A 210 2.36 12.82 -0.03
C SER A 210 3.31 11.72 -0.47
N ARG A 211 3.83 10.96 0.50
CA ARG A 211 4.61 9.73 0.34
C ARG A 211 4.08 8.69 1.32
N ASN A 212 3.57 7.61 0.80
CA ASN A 212 2.86 6.58 1.56
C ASN A 212 3.41 5.20 1.19
N ASP A 213 3.46 4.30 2.16
CA ASP A 213 3.78 2.90 1.89
C ASP A 213 3.13 2.01 2.97
N ALA A 214 2.72 0.81 2.58
CA ALA A 214 2.16 -0.17 3.48
C ALA A 214 2.72 -1.55 3.14
N ALA A 215 3.28 -2.26 4.14
CA ALA A 215 4.08 -3.46 3.93
C ALA A 215 3.84 -4.54 4.98
N ILE A 216 4.02 -5.79 4.55
CA ILE A 216 4.36 -6.91 5.42
C ILE A 216 5.87 -7.15 5.27
N VAL A 217 6.62 -6.92 6.33
CA VAL A 217 8.05 -7.21 6.39
C VAL A 217 8.24 -8.64 6.88
N ARG A 218 8.79 -9.51 6.02
CA ARG A 218 9.04 -10.91 6.36
C ARG A 218 10.27 -11.05 7.24
N GLY A 219 10.23 -12.00 8.16
CA GLY A 219 11.33 -12.34 9.10
C GLY A 219 10.90 -13.50 9.97
N GLU A 220 11.61 -13.72 11.08
CA GLU A 220 11.25 -14.73 12.09
C GLU A 220 9.84 -14.48 12.65
N ARG A 221 9.51 -13.22 12.88
CA ARG A 221 8.18 -12.73 13.25
C ARG A 221 7.77 -11.62 12.29
N PRO A 222 6.91 -11.91 11.33
CA PRO A 222 6.47 -10.88 10.38
C PRO A 222 5.91 -9.64 11.09
N VAL A 223 6.26 -8.47 10.57
CA VAL A 223 5.75 -7.18 11.03
C VAL A 223 4.95 -6.53 9.92
N VAL A 224 3.76 -6.08 10.24
CA VAL A 224 2.92 -5.26 9.36
C VAL A 224 3.15 -3.81 9.72
N VAL A 225 3.33 -2.96 8.71
CA VAL A 225 3.52 -1.52 8.87
C VAL A 225 2.79 -0.77 7.76
N ALA A 226 2.11 0.33 8.12
CA ALA A 226 1.51 1.27 7.18
C ALA A 226 1.83 2.70 7.61
N ALA A 227 2.18 3.56 6.65
CA ALA A 227 2.46 4.96 6.91
C ALA A 227 1.93 5.84 5.77
N PHE A 228 1.39 6.98 6.18
CA PHE A 228 0.83 7.99 5.30
C PHE A 228 1.38 9.36 5.66
N SER A 229 1.42 10.25 4.66
CA SER A 229 1.80 11.64 4.87
C SER A 229 0.97 12.58 4.00
N ARG A 230 0.89 13.85 4.43
CA ARG A 230 0.24 14.93 3.69
C ARG A 230 0.90 16.26 3.99
N LYS A 231 0.66 17.27 3.14
CA LYS A 231 1.19 18.63 3.29
C LYS A 231 2.71 18.66 3.40
N LEU A 232 3.39 17.80 2.66
CA LEU A 232 4.85 17.74 2.70
C LEU A 232 5.48 18.97 2.08
N THR A 233 6.39 19.60 2.81
CA THR A 233 7.26 20.68 2.31
C THR A 233 8.61 20.15 1.82
N ASP A 234 9.00 18.95 2.24
CA ASP A 234 10.19 18.22 1.77
C ASP A 234 9.86 16.73 1.61
N THR A 235 9.67 16.33 0.36
CA THR A 235 9.37 14.93 0.02
C THR A 235 10.57 14.00 0.18
N GLY A 236 11.79 14.52 0.08
CA GLY A 236 13.03 13.75 0.29
C GLY A 236 13.19 13.34 1.76
N ALA A 237 12.96 14.27 2.69
CA ALA A 237 12.97 14.00 4.13
C ALA A 237 11.87 13.00 4.52
N ALA A 238 10.67 13.11 3.93
CA ALA A 238 9.59 12.14 4.16
C ALA A 238 9.95 10.73 3.68
N VAL A 239 10.57 10.61 2.51
CA VAL A 239 11.08 9.32 1.98
C VAL A 239 12.18 8.75 2.87
N ALA A 240 13.08 9.60 3.40
CA ALA A 240 14.11 9.16 4.34
C ALA A 240 13.48 8.60 5.63
N TRP A 241 12.48 9.28 6.19
CA TRP A 241 11.75 8.81 7.36
C TRP A 241 11.04 7.47 7.11
N LEU A 242 10.38 7.30 5.95
CA LEU A 242 9.78 6.01 5.58
C LEU A 242 10.84 4.90 5.52
N GLY A 243 12.03 5.19 5.01
CA GLY A 243 13.14 4.25 5.02
C GLY A 243 13.58 3.85 6.44
N VAL A 244 13.62 4.82 7.39
CA VAL A 244 13.88 4.55 8.82
C VAL A 244 12.78 3.67 9.40
N LEU A 245 11.52 3.98 9.14
CA LEU A 245 10.38 3.18 9.60
C LEU A 245 10.45 1.74 9.07
N GLY A 246 10.76 1.57 7.78
CA GLY A 246 10.97 0.25 7.18
C GLY A 246 12.11 -0.53 7.82
N TRP A 247 13.23 0.14 8.12
CA TRP A 247 14.35 -0.46 8.83
C TRP A 247 13.96 -0.88 10.26
N CYS A 248 13.20 -0.05 10.98
CA CYS A 248 12.67 -0.40 12.31
C CYS A 248 11.79 -1.66 12.25
N ALA A 249 10.86 -1.73 11.28
CA ALA A 249 10.01 -2.89 11.06
C ALA A 249 10.84 -4.15 10.70
N TYR A 250 11.89 -3.99 9.89
CA TYR A 250 12.79 -5.07 9.49
C TYR A 250 13.55 -5.64 10.70
N ARG A 251 14.04 -4.78 11.59
CA ARG A 251 14.70 -5.17 12.84
C ARG A 251 13.71 -5.83 13.81
N ALA A 252 12.51 -5.29 13.94
CA ALA A 252 11.45 -5.84 14.77
C ALA A 252 10.99 -7.23 14.30
N ALA A 253 11.08 -7.51 12.98
CA ALA A 253 10.80 -8.82 12.40
C ALA A 253 11.89 -9.87 12.67
N GLY A 254 12.95 -9.53 13.41
CA GLY A 254 14.05 -10.44 13.76
C GLY A 254 15.17 -10.51 12.71
N ASN A 255 15.13 -9.67 11.69
CA ASN A 255 16.15 -9.67 10.65
C ASN A 255 17.44 -8.95 11.09
N SER A 256 18.56 -9.33 10.47
CA SER A 256 19.86 -8.69 10.64
C SER A 256 20.35 -8.06 9.33
N GLY A 257 21.30 -7.12 9.42
CA GLY A 257 21.83 -6.39 8.26
C GLY A 257 20.99 -5.17 7.90
N GLY A 258 21.42 -4.47 6.85
CA GLY A 258 20.95 -3.12 6.57
C GLY A 258 21.58 -2.11 7.54
N ALA A 259 21.79 -0.88 7.10
CA ALA A 259 22.31 0.19 7.94
C ALA A 259 21.57 1.48 7.62
N LEU A 260 21.18 2.19 8.67
CA LEU A 260 20.75 3.58 8.52
C LEU A 260 21.96 4.45 8.18
N PRO A 261 21.82 5.47 7.34
CA PRO A 261 22.84 6.47 7.15
C PRO A 261 23.25 7.09 8.49
N PRO A 262 24.56 7.37 8.73
CA PRO A 262 25.06 7.86 10.01
C PRO A 262 24.38 9.13 10.53
N GLU A 263 23.93 10.01 9.62
CA GLU A 263 23.20 11.24 9.94
C GLU A 263 21.81 10.95 10.55
N LEU A 264 21.18 9.83 10.21
CA LEU A 264 19.86 9.41 10.75
C LEU A 264 19.99 8.63 12.07
N VAL A 265 21.20 8.13 12.40
CA VAL A 265 21.48 7.45 13.67
C VAL A 265 21.70 8.44 14.80
N ARG A 266 22.17 9.67 14.50
CA ARG A 266 22.50 10.70 15.50
C ARG A 266 21.30 11.46 16.06
N THR A 267 20.14 11.32 15.44
CA THR A 267 18.88 11.96 15.85
C THR A 267 17.93 11.00 16.58
N ALA A 268 18.37 9.77 16.84
CA ALA A 268 17.58 8.71 17.48
C ALA A 268 17.93 8.52 18.97
#